data_303570e80a6fe7f819c34f9fe2967339
#
_entry.id   303570e80a6fe7f819c34f9fe2967339
#
_cell.length_a   1.000
_cell.length_b   1.000
_cell.length_c   1.000
_cell.angle_alpha   90.00
_cell.angle_beta   90.00
_cell.angle_gamma   90.00
#
_symmetry.space_group_name_H-M   'P 1'
#
loop_
_entity.id
_entity.type
_entity.pdbx_description
1 polymer ?
#
loop_
_entity_poly.entity_id
_entity_poly.type
_entity_poly.pdbx_seq_one_letter_code
_entity_poly.pdbx_strand_id
1 'polypeptide(L)'
;MTLFKWSKLLGAICMIAIILYGWSGFSQTPGASVRLTTNPPINQVRPLEAEATTALGSGHYNPPVQLMLQAFDAQGQSLKNAKIHLQLFTREKNPWFTTDFPIVEGTKLLDIEGNAPTGQLQVQQTLPIRGTYKLQVAVTPLLKNAFEPFEQTLLLTLPENPLKFRYFGILVVILLTVGLLGGWVIGSRQAIQPGEIAPQRVRLLLSGLIVVAIAALVFVNISAELAESHMSMSMPGMEEVPPSAQPAQLKSQGLEMQLSGDQSARVGQPAKLQVSLSDPKTNQPVTDVVLKVTTTQLENNWVAFAYQGPPDSNGKLSWEQEFFDGAPHSIVVSVAPQANAPRQFQPFQVAKNIPVEGVAPPMQVRLISLAYFTAIVVIGLLLGLWLRQRQTQPPDLTWKRSVS
;
A
#
# COMPACT_ATOMS: atom_id res chain seq x y z
N MET A 1 30.90 8.26 -51.34
CA MET A 1 30.55 6.84 -51.62
C MET A 1 30.63 5.93 -50.36
N THR A 2 30.61 6.49 -49.17
CA THR A 2 30.79 5.77 -47.86
C THR A 2 29.55 5.65 -46.99
N LEU A 3 28.57 6.53 -47.13
CA LEU A 3 27.33 6.51 -46.34
C LEU A 3 26.39 5.34 -46.69
N PHE A 4 26.41 4.84 -47.90
CA PHE A 4 25.52 3.76 -48.37
C PHE A 4 25.95 2.36 -47.87
N LYS A 5 27.20 2.19 -47.46
CA LYS A 5 27.67 0.91 -46.88
C LYS A 5 27.28 0.75 -45.42
N TRP A 6 27.18 1.84 -44.65
CA TRP A 6 26.82 1.81 -43.24
C TRP A 6 25.33 1.51 -42.97
N SER A 7 24.44 1.97 -43.88
CA SER A 7 23.01 1.67 -43.77
C SER A 7 22.70 0.19 -43.96
N LYS A 8 23.43 -0.49 -44.85
CA LYS A 8 23.30 -1.95 -45.05
C LYS A 8 23.85 -2.75 -43.88
N LEU A 9 24.92 -2.28 -43.23
CA LEU A 9 25.49 -2.93 -42.04
C LEU A 9 24.56 -2.80 -40.84
N LEU A 10 23.99 -1.62 -40.58
CA LEU A 10 22.99 -1.39 -39.56
C LEU A 10 21.73 -2.22 -39.76
N GLY A 11 21.24 -2.32 -41.01
CA GLY A 11 20.09 -3.18 -41.33
C GLY A 11 20.36 -4.67 -41.09
N ALA A 12 21.55 -5.15 -41.37
CA ALA A 12 21.95 -6.53 -41.09
C ALA A 12 22.07 -6.82 -39.59
N ILE A 13 22.62 -5.88 -38.80
CA ILE A 13 22.72 -6.02 -37.34
C ILE A 13 21.33 -6.02 -36.70
N CYS A 14 20.42 -5.14 -37.14
CA CYS A 14 19.01 -5.17 -36.64
C CYS A 14 18.28 -6.47 -36.99
N MET A 15 18.49 -7.01 -38.20
CA MET A 15 17.88 -8.28 -38.62
C MET A 15 18.44 -9.46 -37.79
N ILE A 16 19.76 -9.49 -37.51
CA ILE A 16 20.37 -10.52 -36.68
C ILE A 16 19.87 -10.39 -35.23
N ALA A 17 19.72 -9.17 -34.70
CA ALA A 17 19.16 -8.94 -33.36
C ALA A 17 17.69 -9.41 -33.27
N ILE A 18 16.87 -9.16 -34.31
CA ILE A 18 15.48 -9.64 -34.36
C ILE A 18 15.42 -11.19 -34.46
N ILE A 19 16.33 -11.80 -35.23
CA ILE A 19 16.39 -13.27 -35.34
C ILE A 19 16.88 -13.89 -34.02
N LEU A 20 17.85 -13.30 -33.35
CA LEU A 20 18.33 -13.75 -32.04
C LEU A 20 17.27 -13.54 -30.94
N TYR A 21 16.51 -12.44 -31.00
CA TYR A 21 15.38 -12.23 -30.09
C TYR A 21 14.18 -13.14 -30.39
N GLY A 22 13.93 -13.45 -31.65
CA GLY A 22 12.87 -14.37 -32.06
C GLY A 22 13.17 -15.84 -31.77
N TRP A 23 14.45 -16.23 -31.60
CA TRP A 23 14.83 -17.60 -31.27
C TRP A 23 15.00 -17.84 -29.77
N SER A 24 14.93 -16.85 -28.94
CA SER A 24 14.82 -17.00 -27.47
C SER A 24 13.38 -17.30 -27.00
N GLY A 25 12.51 -17.75 -27.86
CA GLY A 25 11.34 -18.52 -27.49
C GLY A 25 11.78 -19.85 -26.87
N PHE A 26 12.34 -19.76 -25.66
CA PHE A 26 12.48 -20.90 -24.77
C PHE A 26 11.07 -21.47 -24.63
N SER A 27 10.80 -22.62 -25.24
CA SER A 27 9.78 -23.53 -24.76
C SER A 27 10.17 -23.87 -23.32
N GLN A 28 9.72 -23.05 -22.39
CA GLN A 28 9.70 -23.45 -21.00
C GLN A 28 8.85 -24.71 -20.97
N THR A 29 9.49 -25.85 -20.75
CA THR A 29 8.78 -27.04 -20.31
C THR A 29 7.86 -26.57 -19.19
N PRO A 30 6.56 -26.81 -19.27
CA PRO A 30 5.63 -26.38 -18.24
C PRO A 30 6.10 -26.98 -16.92
N GLY A 31 6.74 -26.18 -16.10
CA GLY A 31 7.13 -26.54 -14.74
C GLY A 31 5.93 -26.44 -13.82
N ALA A 32 6.07 -26.93 -12.61
CA ALA A 32 5.08 -26.69 -11.57
C ALA A 32 4.82 -25.17 -11.41
N SER A 33 3.57 -24.79 -11.19
CA SER A 33 3.17 -23.37 -11.18
C SER A 33 2.07 -23.09 -10.16
N VAL A 34 1.96 -21.81 -9.76
CA VAL A 34 0.86 -21.32 -8.95
C VAL A 34 0.00 -20.36 -9.78
N ARG A 35 -1.30 -20.56 -9.74
CA ARG A 35 -2.28 -19.63 -10.33
C ARG A 35 -2.95 -18.83 -9.22
N LEU A 36 -2.96 -17.51 -9.38
CA LEU A 36 -3.70 -16.59 -8.52
C LEU A 36 -5.04 -16.24 -9.15
N THR A 37 -6.10 -16.34 -8.38
CA THR A 37 -7.44 -15.85 -8.73
C THR A 37 -7.91 -14.92 -7.62
N THR A 38 -8.58 -13.81 -7.99
CA THR A 38 -9.10 -12.84 -7.04
C THR A 38 -10.62 -12.71 -7.13
N ASN A 39 -11.26 -12.52 -5.99
CA ASN A 39 -12.68 -12.21 -5.90
C ASN A 39 -12.87 -11.04 -4.92
N PRO A 40 -13.41 -9.86 -5.38
CA PRO A 40 -13.79 -9.57 -6.75
C PRO A 40 -12.58 -9.56 -7.72
N PRO A 41 -12.83 -9.55 -9.06
CA PRO A 41 -11.78 -9.38 -10.04
C PRO A 41 -10.97 -8.11 -9.80
N ILE A 42 -9.66 -8.13 -10.06
CA ILE A 42 -8.74 -7.06 -9.65
C ILE A 42 -9.12 -5.66 -10.16
N ASN A 43 -9.75 -5.56 -11.32
CA ASN A 43 -10.24 -4.31 -11.90
C ASN A 43 -11.44 -3.69 -11.14
N GLN A 44 -12.08 -4.45 -10.27
CA GLN A 44 -13.19 -4.01 -9.41
C GLN A 44 -12.75 -3.79 -7.97
N VAL A 45 -11.53 -4.19 -7.62
CA VAL A 45 -10.98 -3.99 -6.29
C VAL A 45 -10.73 -2.50 -6.05
N ARG A 46 -11.23 -2.02 -4.93
CA ARG A 46 -10.95 -0.67 -4.43
C ARG A 46 -10.08 -0.80 -3.18
N PRO A 47 -8.89 -0.20 -3.16
CA PRO A 47 -8.07 -0.15 -1.96
C PRO A 47 -8.70 0.77 -0.91
N LEU A 48 -8.29 0.63 0.34
CA LEU A 48 -8.76 1.46 1.46
C LEU A 48 -8.50 2.96 1.21
N GLU A 49 -7.37 3.30 0.59
CA GLU A 49 -7.01 4.66 0.15
C GLU A 49 -8.13 5.36 -0.66
N ALA A 50 -8.92 4.59 -1.43
CA ALA A 50 -9.97 5.15 -2.27
C ALA A 50 -11.18 5.63 -1.46
N GLU A 51 -11.37 5.15 -0.25
CA GLU A 51 -12.50 5.48 0.60
C GLU A 51 -12.23 6.70 1.47
N ALA A 52 -10.98 6.93 1.88
CA ALA A 52 -10.56 8.12 2.60
C ALA A 52 -10.81 9.42 1.81
N THR A 53 -10.81 9.36 0.48
CA THR A 53 -11.09 10.51 -0.39
C THR A 53 -12.57 10.79 -0.62
N THR A 54 -13.46 9.88 -0.25
CA THR A 54 -14.92 10.05 -0.33
C THR A 54 -15.53 10.55 0.98
N ALA A 55 -14.82 11.41 1.71
CA ALA A 55 -15.19 12.00 3.01
C ALA A 55 -16.57 12.70 3.08
N LEU A 56 -17.39 12.57 2.04
CA LEU A 56 -18.80 13.00 1.98
C LEU A 56 -19.78 11.80 2.05
N GLY A 57 -19.38 10.73 2.75
CA GLY A 57 -20.31 9.86 3.40
C GLY A 57 -21.09 8.88 2.56
N SER A 58 -20.55 7.74 2.31
CA SER A 58 -21.29 6.48 2.44
C SER A 58 -20.30 5.47 3.03
N GLY A 59 -20.39 5.21 4.32
CA GLY A 59 -19.52 4.26 5.04
C GLY A 59 -19.66 2.80 4.58
N HIS A 60 -19.53 2.57 3.30
CA HIS A 60 -19.53 1.25 2.69
C HIS A 60 -18.08 0.88 2.43
N TYR A 61 -17.46 0.27 3.44
CA TYR A 61 -16.15 -0.36 3.24
C TYR A 61 -16.30 -1.52 2.27
N ASN A 62 -15.42 -1.55 1.26
CA ASN A 62 -15.37 -2.67 0.35
C ASN A 62 -14.96 -3.95 1.09
N PRO A 63 -15.55 -5.10 0.75
CA PRO A 63 -15.10 -6.35 1.34
C PRO A 63 -13.62 -6.61 1.01
N PRO A 64 -12.90 -7.32 1.89
CA PRO A 64 -11.53 -7.72 1.61
C PRO A 64 -11.45 -8.53 0.33
N VAL A 65 -10.34 -8.40 -0.38
CA VAL A 65 -10.10 -9.18 -1.59
C VAL A 65 -9.78 -10.62 -1.20
N GLN A 66 -10.52 -11.55 -1.75
CA GLN A 66 -10.21 -12.95 -1.64
C GLN A 66 -9.11 -13.32 -2.64
N LEU A 67 -7.97 -13.76 -2.13
CA LEU A 67 -6.84 -14.27 -2.89
C LEU A 67 -6.89 -15.80 -2.84
N MET A 68 -7.03 -16.44 -3.98
CA MET A 68 -7.04 -17.89 -4.11
C MET A 68 -5.81 -18.32 -4.90
N LEU A 69 -4.91 -19.02 -4.23
CA LEU A 69 -3.67 -19.58 -4.79
C LEU A 69 -3.89 -21.07 -5.02
N GLN A 70 -3.73 -21.52 -6.25
CA GLN A 70 -3.85 -22.91 -6.64
C GLN A 70 -2.53 -23.38 -7.23
N ALA A 71 -1.94 -24.42 -6.61
CA ALA A 71 -0.70 -25.03 -7.08
C ALA A 71 -0.98 -26.15 -8.08
N PHE A 72 -0.22 -26.18 -9.18
CA PHE A 72 -0.31 -27.16 -10.26
C PHE A 72 1.05 -27.77 -10.53
N ASP A 73 1.02 -29.04 -10.96
CA ASP A 73 2.20 -29.72 -11.50
C ASP A 73 2.50 -29.31 -12.95
N ALA A 74 3.54 -29.89 -13.52
CA ALA A 74 3.94 -29.66 -14.91
C ALA A 74 2.89 -30.12 -15.95
N GLN A 75 1.96 -30.98 -15.56
CA GLN A 75 0.85 -31.49 -16.37
C GLN A 75 -0.43 -30.67 -16.20
N GLY A 76 -0.43 -29.62 -15.34
CA GLY A 76 -1.57 -28.80 -15.05
C GLY A 76 -2.58 -29.44 -14.08
N GLN A 77 -2.19 -30.50 -13.37
CA GLN A 77 -3.02 -31.10 -12.33
C GLN A 77 -2.77 -30.43 -10.99
N SER A 78 -3.83 -30.31 -10.16
CA SER A 78 -3.71 -29.73 -8.82
C SER A 78 -2.79 -30.54 -7.92
N LEU A 79 -1.77 -29.91 -7.34
CA LEU A 79 -0.87 -30.51 -6.37
C LEU A 79 -1.58 -30.68 -5.04
N LYS A 80 -1.88 -31.94 -4.69
CA LYS A 80 -2.51 -32.29 -3.41
C LYS A 80 -1.46 -32.40 -2.30
N ASN A 81 -1.92 -32.24 -1.05
CA ASN A 81 -1.06 -32.36 0.13
C ASN A 81 0.18 -31.43 0.04
N ALA A 82 -0.07 -30.20 -0.38
CA ALA A 82 0.93 -29.14 -0.43
C ALA A 82 0.84 -28.27 0.82
N LYS A 83 1.96 -27.67 1.16
CA LYS A 83 2.09 -26.58 2.10
C LYS A 83 2.43 -25.33 1.29
N ILE A 84 1.63 -24.31 1.42
CA ILE A 84 1.79 -23.07 0.66
C ILE A 84 2.16 -21.97 1.62
N HIS A 85 3.30 -21.34 1.40
CA HIS A 85 3.77 -20.16 2.11
C HIS A 85 3.58 -18.94 1.21
N LEU A 86 2.77 -17.99 1.66
CA LEU A 86 2.46 -16.76 0.97
C LEU A 86 3.07 -15.58 1.69
N GLN A 87 3.90 -14.81 1.01
CA GLN A 87 4.33 -13.48 1.44
C GLN A 87 3.78 -12.44 0.48
N LEU A 88 3.03 -11.49 1.00
CA LEU A 88 2.42 -10.39 0.26
C LEU A 88 3.13 -9.09 0.59
N PHE A 89 3.75 -8.48 -0.40
CA PHE A 89 4.42 -7.19 -0.28
C PHE A 89 3.63 -6.11 -0.99
N THR A 90 3.59 -4.93 -0.40
CA THR A 90 3.04 -3.73 -1.02
C THR A 90 3.94 -3.23 -2.15
N ARG A 91 3.44 -2.25 -2.93
CA ARG A 91 4.25 -1.63 -3.99
C ARG A 91 5.57 -1.12 -3.44
N GLU A 92 6.62 -1.19 -4.23
CA GLU A 92 7.93 -0.68 -3.86
C GLU A 92 7.87 0.84 -3.62
N LYS A 93 8.62 1.28 -2.61
CA LYS A 93 8.70 2.68 -2.23
C LYS A 93 9.34 3.51 -3.34
N ASN A 94 8.63 4.56 -3.77
CA ASN A 94 9.19 5.50 -4.74
C ASN A 94 9.61 6.77 -3.99
N PRO A 95 10.89 7.19 -4.06
CA PRO A 95 11.36 8.38 -3.36
C PRO A 95 10.73 9.69 -3.86
N TRP A 96 10.19 9.69 -5.09
CA TRP A 96 9.65 10.89 -5.74
C TRP A 96 8.13 10.97 -5.69
N PHE A 97 7.45 9.82 -5.65
CA PHE A 97 5.99 9.74 -5.69
C PHE A 97 5.51 8.75 -4.65
N THR A 98 4.75 9.22 -3.69
CA THR A 98 4.19 8.40 -2.61
C THR A 98 2.68 8.28 -2.76
N THR A 99 2.12 7.26 -2.13
CA THR A 99 0.68 7.06 -1.96
C THR A 99 0.17 7.84 -0.74
N ASP A 100 -1.12 7.74 -0.46
CA ASP A 100 -1.73 8.36 0.72
C ASP A 100 -1.29 7.66 2.03
N PHE A 101 -0.74 6.44 1.91
CA PHE A 101 -0.17 5.67 3.02
C PHE A 101 1.34 5.36 2.81
N PRO A 102 2.22 6.37 2.87
CA PRO A 102 3.64 6.21 2.56
C PRO A 102 4.40 5.27 3.52
N ILE A 103 3.85 5.03 4.71
CA ILE A 103 4.45 4.16 5.72
C ILE A 103 4.36 2.70 5.30
N VAL A 104 3.27 2.33 4.62
CA VAL A 104 2.97 0.96 4.18
C VAL A 104 3.69 0.60 2.86
N GLU A 105 4.28 1.58 2.17
CA GLU A 105 5.00 1.31 0.92
C GLU A 105 6.29 0.52 1.15
N GLY A 106 6.48 -0.54 0.36
CA GLY A 106 7.65 -1.41 0.41
C GLY A 106 7.70 -2.32 1.63
N THR A 107 6.56 -2.52 2.31
CA THR A 107 6.46 -3.37 3.49
C THR A 107 5.87 -4.75 3.17
N LYS A 108 6.04 -5.68 4.09
CA LYS A 108 5.41 -7.02 4.04
C LYS A 108 4.06 -6.97 4.73
N LEU A 109 2.98 -6.92 3.93
CA LEU A 109 1.61 -6.81 4.41
C LEU A 109 1.10 -8.08 5.11
N LEU A 110 1.50 -9.25 4.58
CA LEU A 110 1.09 -10.55 5.09
C LEU A 110 2.19 -11.57 4.87
N ASP A 111 2.37 -12.44 5.85
CA ASP A 111 3.21 -13.64 5.76
C ASP A 111 2.45 -14.77 6.44
N ILE A 112 2.03 -15.75 5.67
CA ILE A 112 1.25 -16.88 6.17
C ILE A 112 1.66 -18.18 5.51
N GLU A 113 1.77 -19.22 6.32
CA GLU A 113 1.99 -20.58 5.87
C GLU A 113 0.76 -21.42 6.20
N GLY A 114 0.18 -22.03 5.19
CA GLY A 114 -1.02 -22.86 5.32
C GLY A 114 -0.90 -24.23 4.67
N ASN A 115 -1.45 -25.23 5.34
CA ASN A 115 -1.63 -26.54 4.76
C ASN A 115 -2.74 -26.50 3.69
N ALA A 116 -2.44 -26.98 2.51
CA ALA A 116 -3.31 -27.01 1.35
C ALA A 116 -3.55 -28.47 0.88
N PRO A 117 -4.45 -29.23 1.54
CA PRO A 117 -4.71 -30.62 1.17
C PRO A 117 -5.16 -30.79 -0.27
N THR A 118 -5.88 -29.82 -0.81
CA THR A 118 -6.36 -29.77 -2.20
C THR A 118 -5.41 -29.02 -3.13
N GLY A 119 -4.25 -28.55 -2.62
CA GLY A 119 -3.33 -27.67 -3.36
C GLY A 119 -3.80 -26.21 -3.45
N GLN A 120 -4.79 -25.84 -2.64
CA GLN A 120 -5.39 -24.50 -2.66
C GLN A 120 -5.22 -23.82 -1.32
N LEU A 121 -4.69 -22.59 -1.34
CA LEU A 121 -4.66 -21.67 -0.21
C LEU A 121 -5.60 -20.50 -0.52
N GLN A 122 -6.48 -20.19 0.44
CA GLN A 122 -7.41 -19.09 0.33
C GLN A 122 -7.25 -18.13 1.49
N VAL A 123 -6.98 -16.85 1.19
CA VAL A 123 -6.90 -15.78 2.15
C VAL A 123 -7.75 -14.60 1.70
N GLN A 124 -8.29 -13.86 2.66
CA GLN A 124 -8.94 -12.58 2.41
C GLN A 124 -8.06 -11.49 3.00
N GLN A 125 -7.77 -10.46 2.21
CA GLN A 125 -6.89 -9.38 2.62
C GLN A 125 -7.43 -8.05 2.12
N THR A 126 -7.55 -7.08 2.99
CA THR A 126 -7.78 -5.68 2.57
C THR A 126 -6.48 -5.10 2.07
N LEU A 127 -6.53 -4.53 0.87
CA LEU A 127 -5.38 -3.91 0.23
C LEU A 127 -5.40 -2.40 0.53
N PRO A 128 -4.36 -1.86 1.23
CA PRO A 128 -4.39 -0.47 1.69
C PRO A 128 -4.19 0.55 0.57
N ILE A 129 -3.33 0.27 -0.40
CA ILE A 129 -2.86 1.23 -1.41
C ILE A 129 -3.01 0.72 -2.84
N ARG A 130 -2.91 1.62 -3.82
CA ARG A 130 -2.86 1.30 -5.26
C ARG A 130 -1.45 0.95 -5.70
N GLY A 131 -1.33 0.28 -6.81
CA GLY A 131 -0.06 -0.10 -7.42
C GLY A 131 0.13 -1.60 -7.50
N THR A 132 1.36 -2.03 -7.72
CA THR A 132 1.70 -3.43 -7.93
C THR A 132 2.16 -4.08 -6.63
N TYR A 133 1.40 -5.04 -6.17
CA TYR A 133 1.75 -5.93 -5.07
C TYR A 133 2.56 -7.11 -5.61
N LYS A 134 3.53 -7.55 -4.82
CA LYS A 134 4.37 -8.71 -5.12
C LYS A 134 4.00 -9.84 -4.17
N LEU A 135 3.54 -10.96 -4.73
CA LEU A 135 3.25 -12.17 -3.98
C LEU A 135 4.39 -13.16 -4.21
N GLN A 136 5.11 -13.49 -3.17
CA GLN A 136 6.08 -14.58 -3.18
C GLN A 136 5.40 -15.81 -2.62
N VAL A 137 5.36 -16.87 -3.41
CA VAL A 137 4.67 -18.12 -3.06
C VAL A 137 5.65 -19.24 -3.14
N ALA A 138 5.90 -19.91 -2.01
CA ALA A 138 6.67 -21.14 -1.94
C ALA A 138 5.73 -22.31 -1.71
N VAL A 139 5.89 -23.36 -2.49
CA VAL A 139 5.08 -24.59 -2.42
C VAL A 139 5.98 -25.75 -2.08
N THR A 140 5.69 -26.42 -0.97
CA THR A 140 6.44 -27.56 -0.47
C THR A 140 5.52 -28.75 -0.24
N PRO A 141 5.99 -30.00 -0.43
CA PRO A 141 5.18 -31.18 -0.16
C PRO A 141 5.01 -31.42 1.35
N LEU A 142 3.81 -31.78 1.78
CA LEU A 142 3.56 -32.26 3.15
C LEU A 142 4.12 -33.69 3.37
N LEU A 143 4.13 -34.51 2.31
CA LEU A 143 4.70 -35.85 2.31
C LEU A 143 6.07 -35.79 1.65
N LYS A 144 7.07 -36.44 2.25
CA LYS A 144 8.42 -36.50 1.69
C LYS A 144 8.39 -37.02 0.25
N ASN A 145 9.06 -36.29 -0.66
CA ASN A 145 9.24 -36.68 -2.07
C ASN A 145 7.95 -36.76 -2.91
N ALA A 146 6.85 -36.18 -2.51
CA ALA A 146 5.63 -36.17 -3.32
C ALA A 146 5.80 -35.31 -4.60
N PHE A 147 6.55 -34.21 -4.51
CA PHE A 147 6.97 -33.34 -5.62
C PHE A 147 8.18 -32.52 -5.19
N GLU A 148 8.87 -31.88 -6.14
CA GLU A 148 9.98 -30.97 -5.83
C GLU A 148 9.43 -29.63 -5.35
N PRO A 149 9.96 -29.07 -4.25
CA PRO A 149 9.61 -27.72 -3.81
C PRO A 149 9.92 -26.68 -4.88
N PHE A 150 9.05 -25.69 -5.03
CA PHE A 150 9.29 -24.60 -5.96
C PHE A 150 8.76 -23.28 -5.40
N GLU A 151 9.29 -22.17 -5.95
CA GLU A 151 8.89 -20.82 -5.60
C GLU A 151 8.47 -20.09 -6.86
N GLN A 152 7.46 -19.23 -6.71
CA GLN A 152 6.98 -18.38 -7.78
C GLN A 152 6.64 -16.99 -7.26
N THR A 153 7.02 -15.98 -8.03
CA THR A 153 6.60 -14.59 -7.79
C THR A 153 5.44 -14.24 -8.71
N LEU A 154 4.36 -13.76 -8.12
CA LEU A 154 3.16 -13.30 -8.82
C LEU A 154 3.02 -11.79 -8.59
N LEU A 155 2.52 -11.08 -9.60
CA LEU A 155 2.27 -9.65 -9.50
C LEU A 155 0.76 -9.39 -9.56
N LEU A 156 0.27 -8.57 -8.62
CA LEU A 156 -1.12 -8.17 -8.53
C LEU A 156 -1.18 -6.64 -8.62
N THR A 157 -1.64 -6.10 -9.75
CA THR A 157 -1.64 -4.66 -9.99
C THR A 157 -3.03 -4.08 -9.83
N LEU A 158 -3.21 -3.19 -8.83
CA LEU A 158 -4.40 -2.37 -8.66
C LEU A 158 -4.27 -1.10 -9.51
N PRO A 159 -5.25 -0.83 -10.39
CA PRO A 159 -5.19 0.33 -11.27
C PRO A 159 -5.22 1.65 -10.49
N GLU A 160 -4.48 2.65 -10.99
CA GLU A 160 -4.50 4.00 -10.43
C GLU A 160 -5.86 4.68 -10.66
N ASN A 161 -6.21 5.61 -9.77
CA ASN A 161 -7.45 6.37 -9.90
C ASN A 161 -7.26 7.54 -10.89
N PRO A 162 -7.92 7.55 -12.05
CA PRO A 162 -7.79 8.64 -13.02
C PRO A 162 -8.23 10.00 -12.44
N LEU A 163 -9.14 10.02 -11.48
CA LEU A 163 -9.57 11.25 -10.81
C LEU A 163 -8.45 11.91 -10.00
N LYS A 164 -7.53 11.14 -9.43
CA LYS A 164 -6.37 11.64 -8.69
C LYS A 164 -5.50 12.52 -9.60
N PHE A 165 -5.21 12.07 -10.83
CA PHE A 165 -4.46 12.86 -11.81
C PHE A 165 -5.20 14.13 -12.23
N ARG A 166 -6.51 14.07 -12.37
CA ARG A 166 -7.34 15.24 -12.69
C ARG A 166 -7.27 16.29 -11.58
N TYR A 167 -7.47 15.90 -10.32
CA TYR A 167 -7.39 16.83 -9.18
C TYR A 167 -5.99 17.38 -8.98
N PHE A 168 -4.96 16.54 -9.14
CA PHE A 168 -3.57 16.99 -9.11
C PHE A 168 -3.29 18.00 -10.22
N GLY A 169 -3.75 17.76 -11.45
CA GLY A 169 -3.64 18.70 -12.56
C GLY A 169 -4.31 20.05 -12.26
N ILE A 170 -5.51 20.04 -11.69
CA ILE A 170 -6.21 21.27 -11.26
C ILE A 170 -5.38 22.01 -10.21
N LEU A 171 -4.85 21.32 -9.21
CA LEU A 171 -4.00 21.92 -8.17
C LEU A 171 -2.74 22.56 -8.76
N VAL A 172 -2.08 21.88 -9.69
CA VAL A 172 -0.90 22.41 -10.41
C VAL A 172 -1.25 23.71 -11.15
N VAL A 173 -2.39 23.74 -11.88
CA VAL A 173 -2.84 24.94 -12.59
C VAL A 173 -3.12 26.08 -11.62
N ILE A 174 -3.77 25.83 -10.48
CA ILE A 174 -4.01 26.83 -9.46
C ILE A 174 -2.68 27.40 -8.93
N LEU A 175 -1.74 26.55 -8.54
CA LEU A 175 -0.45 26.95 -7.98
C LEU A 175 0.38 27.74 -9.01
N LEU A 176 0.43 27.29 -10.27
CA LEU A 176 1.08 28.05 -11.35
C LEU A 176 0.44 29.41 -11.57
N THR A 177 -0.89 29.51 -11.53
CA THR A 177 -1.61 30.76 -11.71
C THR A 177 -1.32 31.74 -10.56
N VAL A 178 -1.32 31.25 -9.33
CA VAL A 178 -0.95 32.06 -8.15
C VAL A 178 0.49 32.58 -8.27
N GLY A 179 1.43 31.70 -8.64
CA GLY A 179 2.82 32.07 -8.89
C GLY A 179 2.92 33.13 -10.00
N LEU A 180 2.26 32.92 -11.15
CA LEU A 180 2.27 33.81 -12.30
C LEU A 180 1.73 35.20 -11.95
N LEU A 181 0.60 35.28 -11.26
CA LEU A 181 0.03 36.55 -10.79
C LEU A 181 0.99 37.27 -9.83
N GLY A 182 1.61 36.53 -8.91
CA GLY A 182 2.63 37.04 -8.01
C GLY A 182 3.81 37.66 -8.78
N GLY A 183 4.36 36.92 -9.74
CA GLY A 183 5.46 37.36 -10.59
C GLY A 183 5.09 38.59 -11.43
N TRP A 184 3.88 38.62 -11.97
CA TRP A 184 3.37 39.78 -12.73
C TRP A 184 3.30 41.04 -11.87
N VAL A 185 2.82 40.94 -10.62
CA VAL A 185 2.75 42.07 -9.68
C VAL A 185 4.14 42.54 -9.29
N ILE A 186 5.07 41.64 -8.97
CA ILE A 186 6.45 41.98 -8.59
C ILE A 186 7.20 42.61 -9.78
N GLY A 187 6.99 42.11 -11.01
CA GLY A 187 7.61 42.66 -12.22
C GLY A 187 7.11 44.01 -12.67
N SER A 188 6.05 44.58 -12.02
CA SER A 188 5.52 45.91 -12.37
C SER A 188 6.47 46.99 -11.91
N ARG A 189 6.87 47.93 -12.84
CA ARG A 189 7.63 49.12 -12.51
C ARG A 189 6.73 50.08 -11.71
N GLN A 190 6.87 50.09 -10.40
CA GLN A 190 6.21 51.07 -9.52
C GLN A 190 7.26 52.04 -8.97
N ALA A 191 6.94 53.32 -8.94
CA ALA A 191 7.79 54.32 -8.30
C ALA A 191 7.91 53.98 -6.80
N ILE A 192 9.13 53.91 -6.31
CA ILE A 192 9.44 53.72 -4.89
C ILE A 192 9.42 55.10 -4.26
N GLN A 193 8.66 55.26 -3.18
CA GLN A 193 8.66 56.53 -2.44
C GLN A 193 9.96 56.69 -1.64
N PRO A 194 10.47 57.92 -1.45
CA PRO A 194 11.66 58.12 -0.66
C PRO A 194 11.50 57.55 0.76
N GLY A 195 12.42 56.67 1.15
CA GLY A 195 12.38 55.94 2.44
C GLY A 195 11.72 54.58 2.43
N GLU A 196 11.16 54.10 1.31
CA GLU A 196 10.61 52.76 1.16
C GLU A 196 11.60 51.80 0.52
N ILE A 197 11.72 50.58 1.09
CA ILE A 197 12.62 49.54 0.59
C ILE A 197 12.02 48.88 -0.67
N ALA A 198 10.72 48.81 -0.79
CA ALA A 198 10.00 48.20 -1.93
C ALA A 198 8.61 48.82 -2.11
N PRO A 199 8.03 48.81 -3.32
CA PRO A 199 6.68 49.29 -3.58
C PRO A 199 5.64 48.62 -2.66
N GLN A 200 4.62 49.35 -2.24
CA GLN A 200 3.61 48.87 -1.29
C GLN A 200 2.98 47.52 -1.70
N ARG A 201 2.68 47.35 -3.00
CA ARG A 201 2.07 46.08 -3.50
C ARG A 201 3.00 44.89 -3.36
N VAL A 202 4.32 45.08 -3.58
CA VAL A 202 5.33 44.04 -3.41
C VAL A 202 5.46 43.66 -1.93
N ARG A 203 5.48 44.65 -1.04
CA ARG A 203 5.52 44.40 0.41
C ARG A 203 4.29 43.63 0.89
N LEU A 204 3.08 44.04 0.47
CA LEU A 204 1.84 43.35 0.83
C LEU A 204 1.83 41.88 0.29
N LEU A 205 2.32 41.69 -0.95
CA LEU A 205 2.38 40.35 -1.54
C LEU A 205 3.38 39.46 -0.81
N LEU A 206 4.58 39.97 -0.48
CA LEU A 206 5.59 39.24 0.28
C LEU A 206 5.10 38.92 1.70
N SER A 207 4.49 39.92 2.38
CA SER A 207 3.93 39.69 3.71
C SER A 207 2.80 38.67 3.68
N GLY A 208 1.90 38.75 2.70
CA GLY A 208 0.84 37.76 2.49
C GLY A 208 1.38 36.36 2.20
N LEU A 209 2.42 36.26 1.37
CA LEU A 209 3.08 34.98 1.06
C LEU A 209 3.70 34.36 2.31
N ILE A 210 4.38 35.17 3.13
CA ILE A 210 4.99 34.70 4.38
C ILE A 210 3.90 34.21 5.34
N VAL A 211 2.81 34.93 5.51
CA VAL A 211 1.68 34.51 6.37
C VAL A 211 1.07 33.21 5.88
N VAL A 212 0.82 33.08 4.57
CA VAL A 212 0.29 31.84 3.98
C VAL A 212 1.27 30.69 4.15
N ALA A 213 2.59 30.91 3.95
CA ALA A 213 3.61 29.89 4.14
C ALA A 213 3.66 29.41 5.60
N ILE A 214 3.62 30.35 6.57
CA ILE A 214 3.58 30.00 8.00
C ILE A 214 2.29 29.24 8.32
N ALA A 215 1.13 29.71 7.85
CA ALA A 215 -0.15 29.05 8.07
C ALA A 215 -0.18 27.64 7.48
N ALA A 216 0.36 27.46 6.26
CA ALA A 216 0.47 26.15 5.62
C ALA A 216 1.41 25.21 6.40
N LEU A 217 2.54 25.73 6.88
CA LEU A 217 3.51 24.94 7.66
C LEU A 217 2.93 24.54 9.02
N VAL A 218 2.23 25.47 9.70
CA VAL A 218 1.52 25.19 10.95
C VAL A 218 0.39 24.18 10.72
N PHE A 219 -0.40 24.36 9.66
CA PHE A 219 -1.47 23.41 9.30
C PHE A 219 -0.95 22.00 9.04
N VAL A 220 0.15 21.86 8.28
CA VAL A 220 0.78 20.56 8.01
C VAL A 220 1.30 19.89 9.28
N ASN A 221 1.89 20.68 10.22
CA ASN A 221 2.36 20.14 11.48
C ASN A 221 1.19 19.77 12.42
N ILE A 222 0.22 20.66 12.59
CA ILE A 222 -0.94 20.41 13.46
C ILE A 222 -1.80 19.26 12.92
N SER A 223 -2.04 19.19 11.61
CA SER A 223 -2.81 18.08 11.04
C SER A 223 -2.12 16.72 11.22
N ALA A 224 -0.77 16.70 11.22
CA ALA A 224 -0.01 15.50 11.50
C ALA A 224 -0.10 15.09 12.98
N GLU A 225 0.02 16.03 13.90
CA GLU A 225 -0.13 15.78 15.34
C GLU A 225 -1.57 15.43 15.73
N LEU A 226 -2.57 16.07 15.09
CA LEU A 226 -3.97 15.71 15.27
C LEU A 226 -4.27 14.30 14.75
N ALA A 227 -3.73 13.91 13.61
CA ALA A 227 -3.86 12.56 13.10
C ALA A 227 -3.26 11.54 14.08
N GLU A 228 -2.11 11.86 14.66
CA GLU A 228 -1.45 11.01 15.69
C GLU A 228 -2.24 10.98 16.99
N SER A 229 -2.79 12.12 17.45
CA SER A 229 -3.58 12.21 18.68
C SER A 229 -4.99 11.58 18.53
N HIS A 230 -5.64 11.71 17.39
CA HIS A 230 -6.91 11.02 17.14
C HIS A 230 -6.76 9.51 17.05
N MET A 231 -5.60 9.02 16.60
CA MET A 231 -5.27 7.61 16.59
C MET A 231 -4.90 7.06 17.99
N SER A 232 -4.60 7.91 18.96
CA SER A 232 -4.27 7.54 20.34
C SER A 232 -5.38 7.82 21.35
N MET A 233 -6.44 8.53 20.97
CA MET A 233 -7.60 8.73 21.85
C MET A 233 -8.46 7.46 21.83
N SER A 234 -8.33 6.66 22.88
CA SER A 234 -9.34 5.70 23.30
C SER A 234 -10.69 6.41 23.36
N MET A 235 -11.71 5.88 22.68
CA MET A 235 -13.07 6.45 22.78
C MET A 235 -13.48 6.57 24.26
N PRO A 236 -14.01 7.74 24.70
CA PRO A 236 -14.58 7.87 26.03
C PRO A 236 -15.79 6.93 26.12
N GLY A 237 -15.64 5.84 26.87
CA GLY A 237 -16.69 4.83 27.08
C GLY A 237 -16.31 3.39 26.74
N MET A 238 -15.21 3.11 26.07
CA MET A 238 -14.55 1.81 26.17
C MET A 238 -13.70 1.84 27.44
N GLU A 239 -14.09 1.08 28.47
CA GLU A 239 -13.18 0.73 29.54
C GLU A 239 -11.87 0.29 28.87
N GLU A 240 -10.76 0.96 29.22
CA GLU A 240 -9.43 0.46 28.92
C GLU A 240 -9.37 -0.96 29.50
N VAL A 241 -9.66 -1.94 28.67
CA VAL A 241 -9.29 -3.30 28.99
C VAL A 241 -7.76 -3.28 28.95
N PRO A 242 -7.09 -3.30 30.09
CA PRO A 242 -5.64 -3.28 30.12
C PRO A 242 -5.18 -4.40 29.19
N PRO A 243 -4.17 -4.17 28.34
CA PRO A 243 -3.65 -5.22 27.47
C PRO A 243 -3.31 -6.40 28.38
N SER A 244 -4.16 -7.43 28.35
CA SER A 244 -3.93 -8.60 29.18
C SER A 244 -2.62 -9.20 28.69
N ALA A 245 -1.57 -9.07 29.49
CA ALA A 245 -0.23 -9.60 29.18
C ALA A 245 -0.25 -11.14 29.01
N GLN A 246 -1.39 -11.76 29.27
CA GLN A 246 -1.59 -13.18 29.11
C GLN A 246 -2.16 -13.52 27.73
N PRO A 247 -1.68 -14.59 27.10
CA PRO A 247 -2.27 -15.11 25.87
C PRO A 247 -3.75 -15.42 26.08
N ALA A 248 -4.60 -15.05 25.13
CA ALA A 248 -6.01 -15.42 25.20
C ALA A 248 -6.12 -16.95 25.10
N GLN A 249 -6.57 -17.59 26.17
CA GLN A 249 -6.63 -19.05 26.31
C GLN A 249 -8.05 -19.47 26.62
N LEU A 250 -8.51 -20.50 25.94
CA LEU A 250 -9.82 -21.11 26.20
C LEU A 250 -9.71 -22.63 26.20
N LYS A 251 -10.20 -23.24 27.28
CA LYS A 251 -10.37 -24.67 27.39
C LYS A 251 -11.85 -25.00 27.19
N SER A 252 -12.18 -25.67 26.14
CA SER A 252 -13.57 -26.04 25.82
C SER A 252 -13.61 -27.41 25.15
N GLN A 253 -14.55 -28.23 25.54
CA GLN A 253 -14.89 -29.54 24.90
C GLN A 253 -13.68 -30.48 24.72
N GLY A 254 -12.75 -30.48 25.67
CA GLY A 254 -11.54 -31.32 25.60
C GLY A 254 -10.47 -30.81 24.67
N LEU A 255 -10.54 -29.53 24.29
CA LEU A 255 -9.53 -28.81 23.53
C LEU A 255 -9.05 -27.60 24.32
N GLU A 256 -7.78 -27.29 24.17
CA GLU A 256 -7.17 -26.07 24.64
C GLU A 256 -6.68 -25.26 23.45
N MET A 257 -7.25 -24.08 23.27
CA MET A 257 -6.84 -23.13 22.25
C MET A 257 -6.17 -21.94 22.90
N GLN A 258 -4.98 -21.60 22.42
CA GLN A 258 -4.20 -20.46 22.91
C GLN A 258 -3.85 -19.55 21.73
N LEU A 259 -4.25 -18.28 21.80
CA LEU A 259 -3.86 -17.22 20.88
C LEU A 259 -2.74 -16.39 21.53
N SER A 260 -1.56 -16.44 20.93
CA SER A 260 -0.32 -15.81 21.42
C SER A 260 0.27 -14.89 20.33
N GLY A 261 1.35 -14.20 20.65
CA GLY A 261 2.06 -13.27 19.79
C GLY A 261 2.04 -11.85 20.34
N ASP A 262 2.30 -10.89 19.47
CA ASP A 262 2.41 -9.49 19.85
C ASP A 262 1.13 -8.98 20.51
N GLN A 263 1.32 -8.15 21.54
CA GLN A 263 0.22 -7.60 22.33
C GLN A 263 -0.25 -6.25 21.86
N SER A 264 0.63 -5.55 21.16
CA SER A 264 0.37 -4.30 20.47
C SER A 264 1.01 -4.34 19.10
N ALA A 265 0.51 -3.57 18.18
CA ALA A 265 1.08 -3.42 16.86
C ALA A 265 1.35 -1.95 16.57
N ARG A 266 2.12 -1.70 15.51
CA ARG A 266 2.43 -0.36 15.03
C ARG A 266 2.22 -0.31 13.52
N VAL A 267 1.59 0.74 13.03
CA VAL A 267 1.38 0.92 11.59
C VAL A 267 2.71 0.86 10.83
N GLY A 268 2.75 0.08 9.76
CA GLY A 268 3.95 -0.12 8.93
C GLY A 268 4.92 -1.19 9.45
N GLN A 269 4.55 -1.90 10.52
CA GLN A 269 5.35 -3.01 11.06
C GLN A 269 4.50 -4.28 11.17
N PRO A 270 5.02 -5.44 10.72
CA PRO A 270 4.30 -6.70 10.83
C PRO A 270 4.25 -7.15 12.30
N ALA A 271 3.06 -7.49 12.78
CA ALA A 271 2.84 -8.13 14.05
C ALA A 271 2.81 -9.65 13.89
N LYS A 272 3.48 -10.37 14.78
CA LYS A 272 3.57 -11.84 14.78
C LYS A 272 2.48 -12.42 15.66
N LEU A 273 1.71 -13.33 15.08
CA LEU A 273 0.56 -13.93 15.72
C LEU A 273 0.61 -15.45 15.52
N GLN A 274 0.16 -16.17 16.54
CA GLN A 274 0.12 -17.63 16.53
C GLN A 274 -1.07 -18.13 17.31
N VAL A 275 -1.76 -19.11 16.76
CA VAL A 275 -2.71 -19.93 17.50
C VAL A 275 -2.15 -21.35 17.65
N SER A 276 -2.32 -21.94 18.81
CA SER A 276 -1.97 -23.34 19.07
C SER A 276 -3.16 -24.08 19.65
N LEU A 277 -3.31 -25.34 19.25
CA LEU A 277 -4.35 -26.26 19.66
C LEU A 277 -3.76 -27.53 20.24
N SER A 278 -4.14 -27.88 21.43
CA SER A 278 -3.71 -29.08 22.13
C SER A 278 -4.87 -29.75 22.87
N ASP A 279 -4.70 -31.01 23.12
CA ASP A 279 -5.55 -31.77 24.06
C ASP A 279 -5.02 -31.50 25.48
N PRO A 280 -5.80 -30.90 26.39
CA PRO A 280 -5.35 -30.52 27.72
C PRO A 280 -5.01 -31.71 28.64
N LYS A 281 -5.42 -32.94 28.27
CA LYS A 281 -5.12 -34.14 29.06
C LYS A 281 -3.82 -34.81 28.63
N THR A 282 -3.53 -34.81 27.35
CA THR A 282 -2.38 -35.51 26.77
C THR A 282 -1.27 -34.56 26.35
N ASN A 283 -1.52 -33.25 26.26
CA ASN A 283 -0.65 -32.24 25.66
C ASN A 283 -0.31 -32.52 24.18
N GLN A 284 -1.06 -33.39 23.53
CA GLN A 284 -0.87 -33.73 22.14
C GLN A 284 -1.43 -32.62 21.24
N PRO A 285 -0.74 -32.29 20.14
CA PRO A 285 -1.26 -31.34 19.16
C PRO A 285 -2.53 -31.87 18.48
N VAL A 286 -3.48 -30.97 18.23
CA VAL A 286 -4.75 -31.28 17.56
C VAL A 286 -4.70 -30.76 16.12
N THR A 287 -4.83 -31.66 15.15
CA THR A 287 -4.68 -31.35 13.72
C THR A 287 -5.93 -31.66 12.90
N ASP A 288 -6.90 -32.38 13.46
CA ASP A 288 -8.15 -32.83 12.85
C ASP A 288 -9.28 -31.77 12.90
N VAL A 289 -8.89 -30.49 12.82
CA VAL A 289 -9.78 -29.33 12.93
C VAL A 289 -9.57 -28.34 11.79
N VAL A 290 -10.54 -27.44 11.63
CA VAL A 290 -10.43 -26.27 10.76
C VAL A 290 -10.38 -25.03 11.63
N LEU A 291 -9.35 -24.23 11.44
CA LEU A 291 -9.20 -22.91 12.02
C LEU A 291 -9.76 -21.85 11.07
N LYS A 292 -10.52 -20.90 11.61
CA LYS A 292 -10.92 -19.69 10.91
C LYS A 292 -10.42 -18.51 11.71
N VAL A 293 -9.50 -17.75 11.15
CA VAL A 293 -8.95 -16.52 11.71
C VAL A 293 -9.63 -15.34 11.02
N THR A 294 -10.05 -14.35 11.77
CA THR A 294 -10.59 -13.08 11.23
C THR A 294 -10.04 -11.94 12.05
N THR A 295 -9.39 -10.99 11.40
CA THR A 295 -8.94 -9.73 11.99
C THR A 295 -9.85 -8.61 11.50
N THR A 296 -10.51 -7.92 12.43
CA THR A 296 -11.48 -6.85 12.15
C THR A 296 -11.03 -5.56 12.81
N GLN A 297 -10.99 -4.46 12.08
CA GLN A 297 -10.80 -3.13 12.62
C GLN A 297 -12.07 -2.69 13.36
N LEU A 298 -11.92 -2.20 14.61
CA LEU A 298 -13.07 -2.05 15.51
C LEU A 298 -13.85 -0.74 15.32
N GLU A 299 -13.23 0.32 14.80
CA GLU A 299 -13.92 1.60 14.62
C GLU A 299 -14.96 1.56 13.49
N ASN A 300 -14.62 0.91 12.41
CA ASN A 300 -15.43 0.90 11.19
C ASN A 300 -15.90 -0.51 10.80
N ASN A 301 -15.59 -1.54 11.59
CA ASN A 301 -16.00 -2.93 11.41
C ASN A 301 -15.65 -3.57 10.05
N TRP A 302 -14.53 -3.15 9.43
CA TRP A 302 -14.07 -3.81 8.21
C TRP A 302 -13.04 -4.91 8.51
N VAL A 303 -13.09 -5.97 7.71
CA VAL A 303 -12.19 -7.12 7.85
C VAL A 303 -10.85 -6.80 7.22
N ALA A 304 -9.78 -6.73 8.04
CA ALA A 304 -8.42 -6.51 7.56
C ALA A 304 -7.83 -7.77 6.92
N PHE A 305 -8.05 -8.90 7.56
CA PHE A 305 -7.53 -10.20 7.13
C PHE A 305 -8.47 -11.32 7.56
N ALA A 306 -8.62 -12.35 6.72
CA ALA A 306 -9.23 -13.60 7.14
C ALA A 306 -8.58 -14.80 6.42
N TYR A 307 -8.48 -15.89 7.15
CA TYR A 307 -7.94 -17.16 6.68
C TYR A 307 -8.79 -18.32 7.21
N GLN A 308 -8.89 -19.39 6.43
CA GLN A 308 -9.50 -20.63 6.85
C GLN A 308 -8.69 -21.80 6.34
N GLY A 309 -8.29 -22.69 7.26
CA GLY A 309 -7.54 -23.89 6.91
C GLY A 309 -7.22 -24.77 8.13
N PRO A 310 -6.68 -25.95 7.92
CA PRO A 310 -6.19 -26.80 9.00
C PRO A 310 -4.91 -26.22 9.62
N PRO A 311 -4.64 -26.48 10.91
CA PRO A 311 -3.35 -26.21 11.54
C PRO A 311 -2.22 -27.04 10.93
N ASP A 312 -1.00 -26.74 11.30
CA ASP A 312 0.17 -27.57 10.95
C ASP A 312 0.20 -28.90 11.73
N SER A 313 1.22 -29.74 11.48
CA SER A 313 1.43 -31.02 12.18
C SER A 313 1.62 -30.89 13.68
N ASN A 314 1.95 -29.68 14.18
CA ASN A 314 2.13 -29.38 15.59
C ASN A 314 0.87 -28.72 16.19
N GLY A 315 -0.26 -28.74 15.49
CA GLY A 315 -1.51 -28.09 15.94
C GLY A 315 -1.42 -26.56 15.97
N LYS A 316 -0.55 -25.95 15.15
CA LYS A 316 -0.30 -24.50 15.17
C LYS A 316 -0.65 -23.87 13.83
N LEU A 317 -1.00 -22.60 13.89
CA LEU A 317 -1.06 -21.69 12.75
C LEU A 317 -0.35 -20.40 13.16
N SER A 318 0.68 -20.02 12.41
CA SER A 318 1.44 -18.79 12.61
C SER A 318 1.31 -17.90 11.40
N TRP A 319 1.17 -16.59 11.64
CA TRP A 319 1.16 -15.60 10.57
C TRP A 319 1.75 -14.28 11.06
N GLU A 320 2.24 -13.47 10.13
CA GLU A 320 2.60 -12.08 10.36
C GLU A 320 1.65 -11.20 9.56
N GLN A 321 1.10 -10.20 10.19
CA GLN A 321 0.17 -9.26 9.57
C GLN A 321 0.60 -7.84 9.86
N GLU A 322 0.66 -6.99 8.83
CA GLU A 322 0.84 -5.56 9.00
C GLU A 322 -0.50 -4.88 9.15
N PHE A 323 -0.56 -3.96 10.12
CA PHE A 323 -1.68 -3.05 10.30
C PHE A 323 -1.35 -1.71 9.64
N PHE A 324 -2.29 -1.18 8.88
CA PHE A 324 -2.11 0.07 8.13
C PHE A 324 -3.03 1.21 8.62
N ASP A 325 -3.78 0.95 9.70
CA ASP A 325 -4.65 1.88 10.39
C ASP A 325 -4.33 1.84 11.89
N GLY A 326 -4.22 3.01 12.52
CA GLY A 326 -3.92 3.15 13.96
C GLY A 326 -5.07 2.80 14.90
N ALA A 327 -6.20 2.32 14.37
CA ALA A 327 -7.34 1.89 15.17
C ALA A 327 -7.11 0.51 15.82
N PRO A 328 -7.74 0.22 16.95
CA PRO A 328 -7.68 -1.10 17.55
C PRO A 328 -8.34 -2.16 16.66
N HIS A 329 -7.74 -3.35 16.65
CA HIS A 329 -8.22 -4.50 15.89
C HIS A 329 -8.59 -5.66 16.80
N SER A 330 -9.64 -6.39 16.44
CA SER A 330 -10.03 -7.64 17.09
C SER A 330 -9.62 -8.82 16.22
N ILE A 331 -8.88 -9.76 16.82
CA ILE A 331 -8.52 -11.03 16.21
C ILE A 331 -9.39 -12.10 16.81
N VAL A 332 -10.23 -12.69 15.98
CA VAL A 332 -11.12 -13.80 16.37
C VAL A 332 -10.61 -15.07 15.70
N VAL A 333 -10.35 -16.08 16.49
CA VAL A 333 -9.99 -17.42 16.00
C VAL A 333 -11.11 -18.38 16.42
N SER A 334 -11.76 -18.95 15.41
CA SER A 334 -12.78 -19.99 15.59
C SER A 334 -12.22 -21.35 15.22
N VAL A 335 -12.56 -22.37 15.96
CA VAL A 335 -12.21 -23.76 15.69
C VAL A 335 -13.45 -24.60 15.49
N ALA A 336 -13.42 -25.45 14.46
CA ALA A 336 -14.49 -26.38 14.12
C ALA A 336 -13.89 -27.75 13.78
N PRO A 337 -14.63 -28.88 13.99
CA PRO A 337 -14.14 -30.18 13.54
C PRO A 337 -14.08 -30.25 12.02
N GLN A 338 -13.13 -30.99 11.46
CA GLN A 338 -13.14 -31.33 10.04
C GLN A 338 -14.34 -32.26 9.73
N ALA A 339 -14.86 -32.18 8.52
CA ALA A 339 -16.07 -32.93 8.11
C ALA A 339 -16.02 -34.45 8.39
N ASN A 340 -14.82 -35.04 8.30
CA ASN A 340 -14.60 -36.49 8.51
C ASN A 340 -13.73 -36.79 9.74
N ALA A 341 -13.58 -35.82 10.66
CA ALA A 341 -12.77 -36.02 11.86
C ALA A 341 -13.45 -37.00 12.81
N PRO A 342 -12.68 -37.86 13.48
CA PRO A 342 -13.21 -38.75 14.54
C PRO A 342 -13.71 -37.95 15.74
N ARG A 343 -13.15 -36.77 15.95
CA ARG A 343 -13.54 -35.85 17.04
C ARG A 343 -14.67 -34.96 16.57
N GLN A 344 -15.77 -34.99 17.29
CA GLN A 344 -16.92 -34.13 17.08
C GLN A 344 -17.10 -33.21 18.27
N PHE A 345 -17.25 -31.91 18.02
CA PHE A 345 -17.47 -30.89 19.02
C PHE A 345 -18.22 -29.70 18.43
N GLN A 346 -18.82 -28.88 19.26
CA GLN A 346 -19.45 -27.64 18.84
C GLN A 346 -18.35 -26.56 18.54
N PRO A 347 -18.42 -25.84 17.41
CA PRO A 347 -17.48 -24.76 17.17
C PRO A 347 -17.43 -23.76 18.32
N PHE A 348 -16.24 -23.34 18.66
CA PHE A 348 -16.00 -22.28 19.66
C PHE A 348 -14.91 -21.32 19.18
N GLN A 349 -14.80 -20.17 19.84
CA GLN A 349 -13.89 -19.11 19.41
C GLN A 349 -13.20 -18.44 20.58
N VAL A 350 -12.01 -17.90 20.31
CA VAL A 350 -11.24 -17.00 21.18
C VAL A 350 -11.06 -15.68 20.45
N ALA A 351 -11.22 -14.59 21.17
CA ALA A 351 -10.97 -13.24 20.69
C ALA A 351 -9.86 -12.55 21.49
N LYS A 352 -9.05 -11.75 20.79
CA LYS A 352 -8.01 -10.91 21.36
C LYS A 352 -8.02 -9.56 20.67
N ASN A 353 -8.09 -8.48 21.43
CA ASN A 353 -7.94 -7.14 20.88
C ASN A 353 -6.47 -6.74 20.90
N ILE A 354 -6.02 -6.12 19.82
CA ILE A 354 -4.68 -5.59 19.66
C ILE A 354 -4.80 -4.08 19.44
N PRO A 355 -4.25 -3.26 20.35
CA PRO A 355 -4.10 -1.83 20.11
C PRO A 355 -3.04 -1.62 19.02
N VAL A 356 -3.32 -0.73 18.08
CA VAL A 356 -2.40 -0.38 16.99
C VAL A 356 -2.00 1.07 17.13
N GLU A 357 -0.70 1.32 17.29
CA GLU A 357 -0.14 2.66 17.36
C GLU A 357 -0.08 3.27 15.96
N GLY A 358 -0.72 4.42 15.77
CA GLY A 358 -0.61 5.24 14.57
C GLY A 358 0.78 5.85 14.43
N VAL A 359 1.25 5.99 13.20
CA VAL A 359 2.55 6.59 12.89
C VAL A 359 2.37 7.71 11.90
N ALA A 360 2.92 8.88 12.23
CA ALA A 360 2.90 10.02 11.31
C ALA A 360 3.79 9.75 10.06
N PRO A 361 3.41 10.25 8.88
CA PRO A 361 4.21 10.12 7.67
C PRO A 361 5.65 10.64 7.87
N PRO A 362 6.67 9.96 7.34
CA PRO A 362 8.06 10.35 7.52
C PRO A 362 8.32 11.79 7.10
N MET A 363 9.15 12.53 7.84
CA MET A 363 9.49 13.93 7.56
C MET A 363 9.97 14.13 6.12
N GLN A 364 10.75 13.19 5.58
CA GLN A 364 11.24 13.24 4.19
C GLN A 364 10.10 13.34 3.17
N VAL A 365 9.04 12.56 3.34
CA VAL A 365 7.88 12.56 2.44
C VAL A 365 7.19 13.92 2.47
N ARG A 366 7.01 14.49 3.67
CA ARG A 366 6.42 15.83 3.87
C ARG A 366 7.25 16.91 3.22
N LEU A 367 8.58 16.88 3.38
CA LEU A 367 9.51 17.84 2.79
C LEU A 367 9.55 17.75 1.25
N ILE A 368 9.53 16.55 0.70
CA ILE A 368 9.48 16.33 -0.76
C ILE A 368 8.19 16.92 -1.33
N SER A 369 7.04 16.65 -0.72
CA SER A 369 5.77 17.22 -1.16
C SER A 369 5.76 18.75 -1.10
N LEU A 370 6.27 19.33 -0.02
CA LEU A 370 6.43 20.78 0.12
C LEU A 370 7.36 21.36 -0.96
N ALA A 371 8.47 20.68 -1.25
CA ALA A 371 9.42 21.09 -2.29
C ALA A 371 8.76 21.12 -3.68
N TYR A 372 7.94 20.11 -4.03
CA TYR A 372 7.20 20.10 -5.29
C TYR A 372 6.21 21.28 -5.40
N PHE A 373 5.40 21.51 -4.38
CA PHE A 373 4.44 22.62 -4.42
C PHE A 373 5.16 23.96 -4.50
N THR A 374 6.24 24.13 -3.74
CA THR A 374 7.06 25.33 -3.80
C THR A 374 7.69 25.53 -5.18
N ALA A 375 8.25 24.48 -5.78
CA ALA A 375 8.85 24.55 -7.12
C ALA A 375 7.81 24.97 -8.17
N ILE A 376 6.58 24.44 -8.12
CA ILE A 376 5.50 24.80 -9.05
C ILE A 376 5.17 26.31 -8.93
N VAL A 377 5.03 26.81 -7.71
CA VAL A 377 4.76 28.24 -7.46
C VAL A 377 5.92 29.12 -7.96
N VAL A 378 7.17 28.73 -7.69
CA VAL A 378 8.37 29.46 -8.15
C VAL A 378 8.44 29.47 -9.68
N ILE A 379 8.16 28.37 -10.36
CA ILE A 379 8.09 28.35 -11.84
C ILE A 379 7.03 29.32 -12.33
N GLY A 380 5.85 29.33 -11.73
CA GLY A 380 4.79 30.29 -12.06
C GLY A 380 5.25 31.74 -11.87
N LEU A 381 5.92 32.03 -10.74
CA LEU A 381 6.45 33.36 -10.42
C LEU A 381 7.50 33.81 -11.46
N LEU A 382 8.44 32.95 -11.82
CA LEU A 382 9.45 33.25 -12.84
C LEU A 382 8.82 33.52 -14.20
N LEU A 383 7.81 32.74 -14.58
CA LEU A 383 7.04 32.97 -15.81
C LEU A 383 6.31 34.31 -15.79
N GLY A 384 5.69 34.67 -14.67
CA GLY A 384 5.02 35.97 -14.50
C GLY A 384 5.96 37.17 -14.62
N LEU A 385 7.14 37.08 -13.99
CA LEU A 385 8.21 38.05 -14.12
C LEU A 385 8.68 38.21 -15.57
N TRP A 386 8.94 37.08 -16.23
CA TRP A 386 9.44 37.06 -17.62
C TRP A 386 8.42 37.64 -18.61
N LEU A 387 7.15 37.28 -18.50
CA LEU A 387 6.08 37.81 -19.33
C LEU A 387 5.97 39.34 -19.16
N ARG A 388 6.06 39.84 -17.94
CA ARG A 388 5.99 41.27 -17.65
C ARG A 388 7.17 42.03 -18.20
N GLN A 389 8.40 41.49 -18.11
CA GLN A 389 9.60 42.11 -18.65
C GLN A 389 9.54 42.24 -20.18
N ARG A 390 8.99 41.24 -20.90
CA ARG A 390 8.80 41.31 -22.34
C ARG A 390 7.84 42.42 -22.78
N GLN A 391 6.80 42.70 -22.00
CA GLN A 391 5.84 43.75 -22.34
C GLN A 391 6.40 45.15 -22.11
N THR A 392 7.45 45.29 -21.30
CA THR A 392 8.06 46.59 -21.01
C THR A 392 9.25 46.97 -21.89
N GLN A 393 9.65 46.10 -22.84
CA GLN A 393 10.63 46.48 -23.86
C GLN A 393 9.91 47.36 -24.93
N PRO A 394 10.33 48.62 -25.13
CA PRO A 394 9.76 49.43 -26.20
C PRO A 394 10.12 48.78 -27.54
N PRO A 395 9.25 48.83 -28.56
CA PRO A 395 9.60 48.40 -29.88
C PRO A 395 10.84 49.20 -30.34
N ASP A 396 11.87 48.48 -30.78
CA ASP A 396 13.07 49.10 -31.39
C ASP A 396 12.61 49.99 -32.55
N LEU A 397 12.46 51.32 -32.29
CA LEU A 397 12.32 52.32 -33.31
C LEU A 397 13.67 52.47 -33.99
N THR A 398 13.98 51.54 -34.88
CA THR A 398 15.06 51.75 -35.86
C THR A 398 14.60 52.89 -36.76
N TRP A 399 14.89 54.14 -36.35
CA TRP A 399 14.85 55.28 -37.26
C TRP A 399 15.85 55.02 -38.39
N LYS A 400 15.35 54.54 -39.53
CA LYS A 400 16.07 54.73 -40.79
C LYS A 400 16.23 56.24 -40.97
N ARG A 401 17.38 56.83 -40.64
CA ARG A 401 17.83 58.09 -41.15
C ARG A 401 17.97 57.89 -42.68
N SER A 402 16.96 58.33 -43.43
CA SER A 402 17.12 58.61 -44.82
C SER A 402 17.99 59.86 -44.93
N VAL A 403 19.27 59.71 -45.25
CA VAL A 403 20.15 60.79 -45.67
C VAL A 403 19.76 61.07 -47.12
N SER A 404 19.17 62.21 -47.36
CA SER A 404 19.03 62.84 -48.64
C SER A 404 20.30 63.63 -48.97
#